data_0d299c5c3b542240036f66a11bd57c52
#
_entry.id   0d299c5c3b542240036f66a11bd57c52
#
_cell.length_a   1.000
_cell.length_b   1.000
_cell.length_c   1.000
_cell.angle_alpha   90.00
_cell.angle_beta   90.00
_cell.angle_gamma   90.00
#
_symmetry.space_group_name_H-M   'P 1'
#
loop_
_entity.id
_entity.type
_entity.pdbx_description
1 polymer ?
#
loop_
_entity_poly.entity_id
_entity_poly.type
_entity_poly.pdbx_seq_one_letter_code
_entity_poly.pdbx_strand_id
1 'polypeptide(L)'
;MKIKKLNLQTAYLKTLQEFYSSILELPVQSPDEKKINIKIGNSDMVFTETTTAEPFYHFAINIPSNKIDEAKDWLSNKVRLLWMEDYENDIADFVNWHAKSVYFYDPAGNIVELIARFDLDNNASETFSSRQFLSVNEVGLVFGDEKFDKEIMHLENLYSLSCFDKQPPLPKFRALGDDEGLFVIVPEHRNWYPTDKPSGIFPMVVEFDNRGKSYNLELPKKN
;
A
#
# COMPACT_ATOMS: atom_id res chain seq x y z
N MET A 1 9.06 1.16 -11.01
CA MET A 1 9.16 -0.02 -10.11
C MET A 1 7.85 -0.77 -10.14
N LYS A 2 7.80 -2.12 -9.98
CA LYS A 2 6.53 -2.88 -9.95
C LYS A 2 6.52 -3.83 -8.76
N ILE A 3 5.61 -3.64 -7.84
CA ILE A 3 5.45 -4.51 -6.67
C ILE A 3 4.75 -5.79 -7.13
N LYS A 4 5.41 -6.91 -6.99
CA LYS A 4 4.94 -8.23 -7.43
C LYS A 4 4.26 -8.99 -6.32
N LYS A 5 4.85 -8.90 -5.11
CA LYS A 5 4.31 -9.60 -3.96
C LYS A 5 4.59 -8.84 -2.68
N LEU A 6 3.59 -8.79 -1.81
CA LEU A 6 3.67 -8.18 -0.49
C LEU A 6 3.31 -9.22 0.56
N ASN A 7 4.29 -9.63 1.39
CA ASN A 7 4.07 -10.57 2.48
C ASN A 7 4.03 -9.82 3.80
N LEU A 8 2.93 -9.94 4.52
CA LEU A 8 2.60 -9.26 5.76
C LEU A 8 2.24 -10.26 6.86
N GLN A 9 2.22 -9.81 8.10
CA GLN A 9 1.71 -10.58 9.23
C GLN A 9 0.39 -10.01 9.75
N THR A 10 -0.43 -10.84 10.40
CA THR A 10 -1.67 -10.39 11.02
C THR A 10 -2.08 -11.29 12.18
N ALA A 11 -2.72 -10.71 13.19
CA ALA A 11 -3.42 -11.46 14.24
C ALA A 11 -4.87 -11.81 13.85
N TYR A 12 -5.37 -11.31 12.72
CA TYR A 12 -6.78 -11.34 12.33
C TYR A 12 -7.00 -12.08 11.00
N LEU A 13 -6.31 -13.23 10.79
CA LEU A 13 -6.24 -13.90 9.49
C LEU A 13 -7.62 -14.26 8.92
N LYS A 14 -8.50 -14.86 9.74
CA LYS A 14 -9.85 -15.27 9.30
C LYS A 14 -10.72 -14.07 8.93
N THR A 15 -10.65 -13.00 9.72
CA THR A 15 -11.42 -11.78 9.47
C THR A 15 -10.94 -11.07 8.19
N LEU A 16 -9.62 -11.07 7.94
CA LEU A 16 -9.07 -10.55 6.69
C LEU A 16 -9.47 -11.41 5.49
N GLN A 17 -9.49 -12.75 5.65
CA GLN A 17 -9.96 -13.64 4.59
C GLN A 17 -11.39 -13.32 4.17
N GLU A 18 -12.30 -13.21 5.14
CA GLU A 18 -13.69 -12.86 4.90
C GLU A 18 -13.84 -11.47 4.28
N PHE A 19 -13.12 -10.50 4.81
CA PHE A 19 -13.14 -9.12 4.30
C PHE A 19 -12.72 -9.02 2.84
N TYR A 20 -11.54 -9.56 2.51
CA TYR A 20 -11.04 -9.45 1.14
C TYR A 20 -11.84 -10.30 0.15
N SER A 21 -12.34 -11.50 0.56
CA SER A 21 -13.10 -12.35 -0.34
C SER A 21 -14.55 -11.92 -0.51
N SER A 22 -15.24 -11.56 0.59
CA SER A 22 -16.69 -11.37 0.57
C SER A 22 -17.09 -9.89 0.50
N ILE A 23 -16.32 -8.99 1.13
CA ILE A 23 -16.61 -7.55 1.10
C ILE A 23 -15.97 -6.90 -0.11
N LEU A 24 -14.66 -7.11 -0.32
CA LEU A 24 -13.96 -6.55 -1.48
C LEU A 24 -14.03 -7.45 -2.72
N GLU A 25 -14.60 -8.66 -2.62
CA GLU A 25 -14.84 -9.57 -3.75
C GLU A 25 -13.55 -9.88 -4.54
N LEU A 26 -12.41 -9.99 -3.84
CA LEU A 26 -11.12 -10.36 -4.42
C LEU A 26 -10.93 -11.89 -4.40
N PRO A 27 -10.18 -12.45 -5.35
CA PRO A 27 -9.78 -13.85 -5.28
C PRO A 27 -8.85 -14.09 -4.09
N VAL A 28 -9.30 -14.91 -3.12
CA VAL A 28 -8.55 -15.30 -1.93
C VAL A 28 -8.35 -16.81 -1.91
N GLN A 29 -7.13 -17.25 -1.67
CA GLN A 29 -6.75 -18.66 -1.50
C GLN A 29 -6.13 -18.84 -0.12
N SER A 30 -6.43 -19.97 0.54
CA SER A 30 -5.82 -20.35 1.82
C SER A 30 -4.98 -21.61 1.59
N PRO A 31 -3.69 -21.48 1.31
CA PRO A 31 -2.82 -22.62 1.06
C PRO A 31 -2.63 -23.50 2.31
N ASP A 32 -2.77 -22.92 3.49
CA ASP A 32 -2.78 -23.58 4.78
C ASP A 32 -3.58 -22.77 5.81
N GLU A 33 -3.71 -23.28 7.04
CA GLU A 33 -4.50 -22.64 8.11
C GLU A 33 -3.92 -21.33 8.63
N LYS A 34 -2.66 -21.02 8.30
CA LYS A 34 -1.90 -19.87 8.80
C LYS A 34 -1.63 -18.82 7.75
N LYS A 35 -2.13 -19.01 6.53
CA LYS A 35 -1.85 -18.08 5.41
C LYS A 35 -3.06 -17.90 4.53
N ILE A 36 -3.20 -16.66 4.04
CA ILE A 36 -4.08 -16.33 2.92
C ILE A 36 -3.28 -15.61 1.84
N ASN A 37 -3.60 -15.93 0.59
CA ASN A 37 -3.11 -15.24 -0.60
C ASN A 37 -4.27 -14.50 -1.24
N ILE A 38 -4.11 -13.20 -1.43
CA ILE A 38 -5.09 -12.32 -2.05
C ILE A 38 -4.53 -11.87 -3.39
N LYS A 39 -5.25 -12.12 -4.47
CA LYS A 39 -4.84 -11.65 -5.80
C LYS A 39 -5.34 -10.22 -6.03
N ILE A 40 -4.41 -9.29 -6.26
CA ILE A 40 -4.68 -7.89 -6.55
C ILE A 40 -4.09 -7.57 -7.93
N GLY A 41 -4.88 -7.80 -8.98
CA GLY A 41 -4.45 -7.60 -10.36
C GLY A 41 -3.11 -8.31 -10.66
N ASN A 42 -2.05 -7.54 -10.91
CA ASN A 42 -0.72 -8.07 -11.21
C ASN A 42 0.15 -8.38 -9.97
N SER A 43 -0.38 -8.14 -8.77
CA SER A 43 0.33 -8.37 -7.50
C SER A 43 -0.33 -9.49 -6.70
N ASP A 44 0.45 -10.12 -5.82
CA ASP A 44 -0.01 -11.05 -4.81
C ASP A 44 0.20 -10.45 -3.42
N MET A 45 -0.82 -10.40 -2.59
CA MET A 45 -0.70 -10.01 -1.19
C MET A 45 -0.93 -11.22 -0.30
N VAL A 46 0.02 -11.48 0.59
CA VAL A 46 0.00 -12.63 1.49
C VAL A 46 -0.05 -12.15 2.93
N PHE A 47 -1.02 -12.62 3.69
CA PHE A 47 -1.01 -12.50 5.14
C PHE A 47 -0.66 -13.83 5.78
N THR A 48 0.27 -13.80 6.74
CA THR A 48 0.63 -14.93 7.60
C THR A 48 0.20 -14.63 9.03
N GLU A 49 -0.45 -15.60 9.67
CA GLU A 49 -0.90 -15.46 11.05
C GLU A 49 0.29 -15.26 12.02
N THR A 50 0.14 -14.32 12.94
CA THR A 50 1.03 -14.14 14.09
C THR A 50 0.21 -14.00 15.37
N THR A 51 0.76 -14.52 16.48
CA THR A 51 0.13 -14.44 17.81
C THR A 51 0.94 -13.57 18.79
N THR A 52 2.06 -13.00 18.30
CA THR A 52 3.01 -12.26 19.16
C THR A 52 2.86 -10.74 19.07
N ALA A 53 2.11 -10.24 18.10
CA ALA A 53 1.89 -8.83 17.86
C ALA A 53 0.58 -8.60 17.08
N GLU A 54 0.11 -7.37 17.06
CA GLU A 54 -0.99 -6.90 16.21
C GLU A 54 -0.43 -5.93 15.16
N PRO A 55 0.31 -6.44 14.16
CA PRO A 55 0.92 -5.59 13.16
C PRO A 55 -0.14 -4.96 12.25
N PHE A 56 0.13 -3.74 11.81
CA PHE A 56 -0.64 -3.06 10.79
C PHE A 56 0.28 -2.33 9.82
N TYR A 57 -0.21 -2.09 8.63
CA TYR A 57 0.57 -1.56 7.53
C TYR A 57 -0.21 -0.49 6.79
N HIS A 58 0.52 0.30 6.00
CA HIS A 58 -0.06 1.13 4.96
C HIS A 58 0.35 0.60 3.60
N PHE A 59 -0.61 0.47 2.69
CA PHE A 59 -0.35 0.14 1.29
C PHE A 59 -1.45 0.71 0.39
N ALA A 60 -1.08 1.06 -0.83
CA ALA A 60 -2.00 1.54 -1.86
C ALA A 60 -2.18 0.50 -2.97
N ILE A 61 -3.39 0.45 -3.50
CA ILE A 61 -3.77 -0.36 -4.65
C ILE A 61 -4.06 0.58 -5.81
N ASN A 62 -3.37 0.39 -6.92
CA ASN A 62 -3.61 1.17 -8.13
C ASN A 62 -4.92 0.75 -8.81
N ILE A 63 -5.69 1.75 -9.22
CA ILE A 63 -6.93 1.60 -9.98
C ILE A 63 -6.82 2.39 -11.29
N PRO A 64 -7.71 2.17 -12.29
CA PRO A 64 -7.71 2.97 -13.51
C PRO A 64 -7.82 4.46 -13.23
N SER A 65 -7.03 5.26 -13.96
CA SER A 65 -6.89 6.70 -13.73
C SER A 65 -8.20 7.48 -13.81
N ASN A 66 -9.18 6.98 -14.56
CA ASN A 66 -10.49 7.60 -14.72
C ASN A 66 -11.59 7.04 -13.79
N LYS A 67 -11.23 6.28 -12.72
CA LYS A 67 -12.21 5.53 -11.93
C LYS A 67 -12.30 5.92 -10.45
N ILE A 68 -11.68 7.02 -10.02
CA ILE A 68 -11.65 7.38 -8.59
C ILE A 68 -13.05 7.63 -8.00
N ASP A 69 -13.92 8.33 -8.72
CA ASP A 69 -15.28 8.63 -8.24
C ASP A 69 -16.13 7.36 -8.17
N GLU A 70 -16.07 6.50 -9.21
CA GLU A 70 -16.77 5.21 -9.20
C GLU A 70 -16.21 4.27 -8.11
N ALA A 71 -14.90 4.30 -7.86
CA ALA A 71 -14.25 3.51 -6.81
C ALA A 71 -14.71 3.97 -5.42
N LYS A 72 -14.79 5.28 -5.18
CA LYS A 72 -15.35 5.85 -3.96
C LYS A 72 -16.79 5.38 -3.74
N ASP A 73 -17.64 5.52 -4.75
CA ASP A 73 -19.05 5.12 -4.67
C ASP A 73 -19.19 3.61 -4.39
N TRP A 74 -18.38 2.79 -5.04
CA TRP A 74 -18.36 1.35 -4.84
C TRP A 74 -17.89 0.97 -3.42
N LEU A 75 -16.84 1.62 -2.92
CA LEU A 75 -16.31 1.39 -1.58
C LEU A 75 -17.25 1.87 -0.47
N SER A 76 -17.89 3.03 -0.63
CA SER A 76 -18.77 3.62 0.40
C SER A 76 -19.96 2.74 0.76
N ASN A 77 -20.38 1.84 -0.14
CA ASN A 77 -21.40 0.82 0.12
C ASN A 77 -20.88 -0.42 0.85
N LYS A 78 -19.57 -0.52 1.10
CA LYS A 78 -18.90 -1.71 1.65
C LYS A 78 -18.12 -1.42 2.92
N VAL A 79 -17.49 -0.26 2.99
CA VAL A 79 -16.60 0.15 4.09
C VAL A 79 -16.81 1.62 4.44
N ARG A 80 -16.43 1.98 5.65
CA ARG A 80 -16.35 3.40 6.04
C ARG A 80 -15.09 4.02 5.45
N LEU A 81 -15.25 5.01 4.57
CA LEU A 81 -14.14 5.79 4.07
C LEU A 81 -13.57 6.72 5.15
N LEU A 82 -12.29 7.02 5.06
CA LEU A 82 -11.63 8.01 5.90
C LEU A 82 -11.89 9.41 5.33
N TRP A 83 -12.27 10.31 6.21
CA TRP A 83 -12.44 11.71 5.88
C TRP A 83 -11.11 12.44 5.97
N MET A 84 -10.82 13.30 5.00
CA MET A 84 -9.61 14.11 4.98
C MET A 84 -9.96 15.58 5.22
N GLU A 85 -9.59 16.08 6.39
CA GLU A 85 -9.84 17.46 6.83
C GLU A 85 -9.24 18.48 5.85
N ASP A 86 -8.04 18.22 5.34
CA ASP A 86 -7.32 19.10 4.41
C ASP A 86 -8.06 19.33 3.08
N TYR A 87 -8.93 18.41 2.69
CA TYR A 87 -9.71 18.47 1.45
C TYR A 87 -11.22 18.66 1.70
N GLU A 88 -11.65 18.62 2.95
CA GLU A 88 -13.09 18.57 3.30
C GLU A 88 -13.83 17.51 2.46
N ASN A 89 -13.20 16.33 2.27
CA ASN A 89 -13.66 15.28 1.38
C ASN A 89 -13.12 13.92 1.84
N ASP A 90 -13.67 12.85 1.29
CA ASP A 90 -13.14 11.49 1.36
C ASP A 90 -12.31 11.10 0.11
N ILE A 91 -12.06 12.04 -0.82
CA ILE A 91 -11.07 11.95 -1.89
C ILE A 91 -9.94 12.95 -1.61
N ALA A 92 -8.72 12.44 -1.44
CA ALA A 92 -7.51 13.24 -1.44
C ALA A 92 -7.12 13.60 -2.87
N ASP A 93 -6.77 14.87 -3.12
CA ASP A 93 -6.27 15.35 -4.42
C ASP A 93 -4.77 15.70 -4.30
N PHE A 94 -3.91 14.79 -4.68
CA PHE A 94 -2.46 14.97 -4.67
C PHE A 94 -2.00 15.65 -5.96
N VAL A 95 -2.23 16.95 -6.05
CA VAL A 95 -1.95 17.75 -7.26
C VAL A 95 -0.53 17.54 -7.77
N ASN A 96 0.47 17.59 -6.88
CA ASN A 96 1.88 17.39 -7.26
C ASN A 96 2.17 15.98 -7.76
N TRP A 97 1.45 14.98 -7.30
CA TRP A 97 1.61 13.58 -7.71
C TRP A 97 0.76 13.25 -8.93
N HIS A 98 -0.08 14.19 -9.36
CA HIS A 98 -1.06 13.99 -10.41
C HIS A 98 -1.90 12.71 -10.16
N ALA A 99 -2.42 12.61 -8.93
CA ALA A 99 -3.14 11.43 -8.44
C ALA A 99 -4.27 11.81 -7.49
N LYS A 100 -5.28 10.94 -7.40
CA LYS A 100 -6.35 11.02 -6.40
C LYS A 100 -6.51 9.70 -5.68
N SER A 101 -6.89 9.78 -4.39
CA SER A 101 -6.98 8.59 -3.54
C SER A 101 -8.18 8.62 -2.62
N VAL A 102 -8.65 7.42 -2.26
CA VAL A 102 -9.59 7.18 -1.16
C VAL A 102 -8.99 6.19 -0.18
N TYR A 103 -9.29 6.36 1.11
CA TYR A 103 -8.69 5.59 2.19
C TYR A 103 -9.74 4.89 3.05
N PHE A 104 -9.40 3.72 3.55
CA PHE A 104 -10.22 2.99 4.52
C PHE A 104 -9.33 2.09 5.40
N TYR A 105 -9.90 1.60 6.50
CA TYR A 105 -9.27 0.54 7.30
C TYR A 105 -9.82 -0.82 6.90
N ASP A 106 -8.93 -1.80 6.79
CA ASP A 106 -9.35 -3.19 6.84
C ASP A 106 -9.55 -3.65 8.32
N PRO A 107 -10.11 -4.83 8.56
CA PRO A 107 -10.40 -5.30 9.92
C PRO A 107 -9.17 -5.51 10.82
N ALA A 108 -7.97 -5.64 10.26
CA ALA A 108 -6.72 -5.70 11.03
C ALA A 108 -6.18 -4.30 11.34
N GLY A 109 -6.86 -3.25 10.88
CA GLY A 109 -6.44 -1.86 11.04
C GLY A 109 -5.32 -1.45 10.09
N ASN A 110 -5.10 -2.17 9.01
CA ASN A 110 -4.26 -1.70 7.93
C ASN A 110 -4.92 -0.46 7.28
N ILE A 111 -4.10 0.52 6.92
CA ILE A 111 -4.56 1.69 6.18
C ILE A 111 -4.43 1.34 4.70
N VAL A 112 -5.58 1.10 4.08
CA VAL A 112 -5.67 0.71 2.66
C VAL A 112 -6.08 1.92 1.85
N GLU A 113 -5.37 2.12 0.76
CA GLU A 113 -5.61 3.20 -0.19
C GLU A 113 -5.99 2.64 -1.56
N LEU A 114 -6.97 3.21 -2.23
CA LEU A 114 -7.12 3.07 -3.68
C LEU A 114 -6.63 4.37 -4.32
N ILE A 115 -5.65 4.25 -5.22
CA ILE A 115 -5.03 5.39 -5.89
C ILE A 115 -5.23 5.34 -7.40
N ALA A 116 -5.71 6.44 -7.97
CA ALA A 116 -5.79 6.69 -9.41
C ALA A 116 -4.67 7.66 -9.81
N ARG A 117 -3.72 7.20 -10.65
CA ARG A 117 -2.60 8.01 -11.14
C ARG A 117 -2.86 8.44 -12.58
N PHE A 118 -2.93 9.75 -12.82
CA PHE A 118 -3.35 10.29 -14.12
C PHE A 118 -2.26 10.24 -15.20
N ASP A 119 -1.01 9.97 -14.80
CA ASP A 119 0.11 9.80 -15.75
C ASP A 119 0.29 8.34 -16.22
N LEU A 120 -0.56 7.42 -15.74
CA LEU A 120 -0.61 6.06 -16.23
C LEU A 120 -1.71 5.91 -17.30
N ASP A 121 -1.33 5.37 -18.44
CA ASP A 121 -2.28 5.04 -19.54
C ASP A 121 -3.02 3.73 -19.22
N ASN A 122 -3.96 3.80 -18.27
CA ASN A 122 -4.69 2.64 -17.76
C ASN A 122 -6.20 2.88 -17.59
N ASN A 123 -6.79 3.75 -18.41
CA ASN A 123 -8.22 4.03 -18.41
C ASN A 123 -9.05 2.76 -18.64
N ALA A 124 -10.18 2.65 -17.96
CA ALA A 124 -11.15 1.57 -18.13
C ALA A 124 -12.53 2.11 -18.55
N SER A 125 -13.22 1.36 -19.42
CA SER A 125 -14.57 1.68 -19.89
C SER A 125 -15.67 1.03 -19.04
N GLU A 126 -15.36 -0.12 -18.42
CA GLU A 126 -16.31 -0.88 -17.62
C GLU A 126 -16.65 -0.15 -16.31
N THR A 127 -17.83 -0.43 -15.75
CA THR A 127 -18.21 0.02 -14.42
C THR A 127 -17.24 -0.53 -13.37
N PHE A 128 -16.87 0.30 -12.40
CA PHE A 128 -15.87 -0.07 -11.40
C PHE A 128 -16.30 -1.26 -10.52
N SER A 129 -15.36 -2.15 -10.29
CA SER A 129 -15.45 -3.29 -9.37
C SER A 129 -14.05 -3.71 -8.93
N SER A 130 -13.94 -4.68 -8.01
CA SER A 130 -12.64 -5.23 -7.60
C SER A 130 -11.79 -5.82 -8.74
N ARG A 131 -12.38 -6.15 -9.88
CA ARG A 131 -11.65 -6.59 -11.09
C ARG A 131 -10.74 -5.52 -11.67
N GLN A 132 -10.92 -4.25 -11.26
CA GLN A 132 -10.11 -3.11 -11.67
C GLN A 132 -9.08 -2.70 -10.62
N PHE A 133 -8.82 -3.55 -9.64
CA PHE A 133 -7.64 -3.44 -8.78
C PHE A 133 -6.43 -3.94 -9.59
N LEU A 134 -5.56 -3.02 -10.01
CA LEU A 134 -4.54 -3.30 -11.04
C LEU A 134 -3.27 -3.92 -10.45
N SER A 135 -2.83 -3.42 -9.32
CA SER A 135 -1.64 -3.91 -8.59
C SER A 135 -1.53 -3.25 -7.22
N VAL A 136 -0.72 -3.80 -6.33
CA VAL A 136 -0.18 -3.03 -5.20
C VAL A 136 0.74 -1.97 -5.79
N ASN A 137 0.50 -0.70 -5.46
CA ASN A 137 1.22 0.45 -5.98
C ASN A 137 2.15 1.08 -4.97
N GLU A 138 1.69 1.23 -3.72
CA GLU A 138 2.52 1.78 -2.66
C GLU A 138 2.64 0.83 -1.48
N VAL A 139 3.82 0.82 -0.86
CA VAL A 139 4.06 0.12 0.40
C VAL A 139 4.74 1.05 1.38
N GLY A 140 4.14 1.20 2.55
CA GLY A 140 4.69 1.96 3.66
C GLY A 140 5.85 1.22 4.32
N LEU A 141 7.03 1.82 4.35
CA LEU A 141 8.20 1.33 5.07
C LEU A 141 8.46 2.22 6.28
N VAL A 142 8.77 1.61 7.42
CA VAL A 142 9.02 2.33 8.67
C VAL A 142 10.43 2.01 9.17
N PHE A 143 11.19 3.05 9.48
CA PHE A 143 12.54 2.92 10.07
C PHE A 143 12.65 3.75 11.34
N GLY A 144 13.52 3.34 12.27
CA GLY A 144 13.81 4.14 13.45
C GLY A 144 14.41 5.50 13.07
N ASP A 145 14.06 6.57 13.81
CA ASP A 145 14.46 7.95 13.55
C ASP A 145 15.97 8.10 13.32
N GLU A 146 16.80 7.49 14.17
CA GLU A 146 18.26 7.59 14.09
C GLU A 146 18.87 6.92 12.84
N LYS A 147 18.13 6.02 12.20
CA LYS A 147 18.59 5.26 11.02
C LYS A 147 17.92 5.71 9.74
N PHE A 148 16.95 6.62 9.82
CA PHE A 148 16.05 6.96 8.72
C PHE A 148 16.78 7.29 7.41
N ASP A 149 17.63 8.31 7.40
CA ASP A 149 18.37 8.70 6.18
C ASP A 149 19.36 7.63 5.72
N LYS A 150 19.98 6.90 6.65
CA LYS A 150 20.92 5.81 6.32
C LYS A 150 20.20 4.64 5.63
N GLU A 151 19.03 4.26 6.10
CA GLU A 151 18.26 3.18 5.48
C GLU A 151 17.73 3.61 4.10
N ILE A 152 17.32 4.86 3.92
CA ILE A 152 16.95 5.40 2.61
C ILE A 152 18.10 5.28 1.61
N MET A 153 19.29 5.80 1.96
CA MET A 153 20.49 5.69 1.12
C MET A 153 20.84 4.23 0.80
N HIS A 154 20.61 3.34 1.76
CA HIS A 154 20.84 1.91 1.56
C HIS A 154 19.85 1.31 0.53
N LEU A 155 18.55 1.66 0.62
CA LEU A 155 17.53 1.22 -0.34
C LEU A 155 17.84 1.75 -1.76
N GLU A 156 18.21 3.02 -1.89
CA GLU A 156 18.58 3.65 -3.17
C GLU A 156 19.74 2.90 -3.83
N ASN A 157 20.80 2.61 -3.07
CA ASN A 157 22.00 1.95 -3.58
C ASN A 157 21.75 0.47 -3.90
N LEU A 158 21.13 -0.29 -2.96
CA LEU A 158 20.98 -1.74 -3.09
C LEU A 158 19.98 -2.13 -4.19
N TYR A 159 18.91 -1.36 -4.30
CA TYR A 159 17.79 -1.69 -5.20
C TYR A 159 17.73 -0.77 -6.42
N SER A 160 18.73 0.10 -6.61
CA SER A 160 18.74 1.09 -7.71
C SER A 160 17.49 1.95 -7.78
N LEU A 161 16.94 2.29 -6.61
CA LEU A 161 15.76 3.15 -6.47
C LEU A 161 16.16 4.61 -6.59
N SER A 162 15.24 5.43 -7.07
CA SER A 162 15.42 6.89 -7.12
C SER A 162 14.30 7.55 -6.30
N CYS A 163 14.57 8.73 -5.74
CA CYS A 163 13.49 9.57 -5.23
C CYS A 163 12.42 9.76 -6.31
N PHE A 164 11.17 9.70 -5.89
CA PHE A 164 10.04 10.00 -6.76
C PHE A 164 10.12 11.48 -7.19
N ASP A 165 10.16 11.73 -8.49
CA ASP A 165 10.42 13.04 -9.07
C ASP A 165 9.35 14.09 -8.72
N LYS A 166 8.13 13.64 -8.41
CA LYS A 166 7.01 14.48 -8.01
C LYS A 166 6.96 14.78 -6.51
N GLN A 167 7.88 14.19 -5.71
CA GLN A 167 7.93 14.36 -4.26
C GLN A 167 9.33 14.76 -3.80
N PRO A 168 9.60 16.04 -3.55
CA PRO A 168 10.85 16.46 -2.94
C PRO A 168 11.09 15.76 -1.59
N PRO A 169 12.32 15.40 -1.25
CA PRO A 169 12.66 14.86 0.05
C PRO A 169 12.21 15.76 1.20
N LEU A 170 11.50 15.19 2.17
CA LEU A 170 11.11 15.88 3.41
C LEU A 170 11.83 15.25 4.60
N PRO A 171 12.06 15.97 5.71
CA PRO A 171 12.81 15.46 6.87
C PRO A 171 12.27 14.13 7.43
N LYS A 172 10.95 13.93 7.37
CA LYS A 172 10.26 12.74 7.92
C LYS A 172 9.41 11.99 6.88
N PHE A 173 9.74 12.13 5.61
CA PHE A 173 9.02 11.46 4.53
C PHE A 173 9.91 11.34 3.30
N ARG A 174 9.95 10.16 2.71
CA ARG A 174 10.56 9.89 1.39
C ARG A 174 9.61 9.03 0.57
N ALA A 175 9.64 9.27 -0.73
CA ALA A 175 9.01 8.38 -1.72
C ALA A 175 10.11 7.91 -2.67
N LEU A 176 10.30 6.59 -2.80
CA LEU A 176 11.27 5.99 -3.70
C LEU A 176 10.56 5.11 -4.73
N GLY A 177 10.83 5.33 -6.01
CA GLY A 177 10.23 4.60 -7.12
C GLY A 177 9.65 5.52 -8.19
N ASP A 178 8.52 5.13 -8.77
CA ASP A 178 7.82 5.83 -9.85
C ASP A 178 6.30 5.62 -9.78
N ASP A 179 5.53 6.14 -10.74
CA ASP A 179 4.06 5.99 -10.76
C ASP A 179 3.57 4.54 -10.82
N GLU A 180 4.37 3.59 -11.31
CA GLU A 180 4.01 2.17 -11.35
C GLU A 180 4.23 1.46 -10.01
N GLY A 181 5.03 2.06 -9.10
CA GLY A 181 5.23 1.54 -7.76
C GLY A 181 6.14 2.43 -6.90
N LEU A 182 5.79 2.59 -5.62
CA LEU A 182 6.47 3.43 -4.66
C LEU A 182 6.69 2.74 -3.31
N PHE A 183 7.82 3.02 -2.70
CA PHE A 183 7.97 2.92 -1.25
C PHE A 183 7.73 4.30 -0.63
N VAL A 184 6.70 4.41 0.20
CA VAL A 184 6.44 5.58 1.03
C VAL A 184 7.05 5.36 2.41
N ILE A 185 8.09 6.12 2.72
CA ILE A 185 8.99 5.83 3.83
C ILE A 185 8.86 6.90 4.90
N VAL A 186 8.62 6.47 6.13
CA VAL A 186 8.44 7.35 7.29
C VAL A 186 9.28 6.87 8.46
N PRO A 187 9.70 7.76 9.37
CA PRO A 187 10.26 7.34 10.65
C PRO A 187 9.17 6.77 11.56
N GLU A 188 9.58 5.93 12.52
CA GLU A 188 8.69 5.37 13.54
C GLU A 188 7.97 6.47 14.33
N HIS A 189 6.74 6.21 14.73
CA HIS A 189 5.84 7.12 15.46
C HIS A 189 5.34 8.34 14.66
N ARG A 190 5.68 8.48 13.38
CA ARG A 190 5.01 9.46 12.52
C ARG A 190 3.62 8.95 12.17
N ASN A 191 2.59 9.80 12.33
CA ASN A 191 1.24 9.42 11.94
C ASN A 191 1.14 9.15 10.44
N TRP A 192 0.46 8.07 10.09
CA TRP A 192 0.10 7.79 8.71
C TRP A 192 -1.04 8.70 8.25
N TYR A 193 -0.84 9.35 7.13
CA TYR A 193 -1.90 10.10 6.46
C TYR A 193 -2.99 9.13 5.94
N PRO A 194 -4.29 9.48 6.03
CA PRO A 194 -4.88 10.67 6.65
C PRO A 194 -5.34 10.41 8.11
N THR A 195 -4.60 9.68 8.87
CA THR A 195 -4.97 9.21 10.21
C THR A 195 -4.07 9.75 11.31
N ASP A 196 -4.53 9.65 12.57
CA ASP A 196 -3.70 9.89 13.75
C ASP A 196 -2.97 8.62 14.23
N LYS A 197 -2.98 7.55 13.43
CA LYS A 197 -2.35 6.28 13.79
C LYS A 197 -0.83 6.37 13.59
N PRO A 198 -0.03 6.27 14.67
CA PRO A 198 1.41 6.35 14.55
C PRO A 198 1.96 5.11 13.85
N SER A 199 2.94 5.32 12.96
CA SER A 199 3.65 4.23 12.28
C SER A 199 4.43 3.37 13.27
N GLY A 200 4.55 2.07 12.97
CA GLY A 200 5.35 1.11 13.74
C GLY A 200 6.14 0.20 12.82
N ILE A 201 7.25 -0.33 13.32
CA ILE A 201 8.11 -1.26 12.60
C ILE A 201 7.56 -2.68 12.75
N PHE A 202 7.03 -3.23 11.67
CA PHE A 202 6.48 -4.59 11.65
C PHE A 202 7.13 -5.44 10.54
N PRO A 203 7.20 -6.77 10.73
CA PRO A 203 7.79 -7.67 9.73
C PRO A 203 7.03 -7.64 8.40
N MET A 204 7.77 -7.47 7.31
CA MET A 204 7.23 -7.59 5.94
C MET A 204 8.30 -8.08 4.98
N VAL A 205 7.85 -8.65 3.86
CA VAL A 205 8.71 -8.95 2.71
C VAL A 205 8.05 -8.41 1.45
N VAL A 206 8.80 -7.65 0.67
CA VAL A 206 8.33 -7.07 -0.60
C VAL A 206 9.17 -7.61 -1.74
N GLU A 207 8.53 -8.34 -2.66
CA GLU A 207 9.14 -8.75 -3.92
C GLU A 207 8.73 -7.75 -5.01
N PHE A 208 9.70 -7.19 -5.72
CA PHE A 208 9.43 -6.16 -6.73
C PHE A 208 10.45 -6.18 -7.85
N ASP A 209 10.02 -5.69 -9.02
CA ASP A 209 10.89 -5.47 -10.16
C ASP A 209 11.25 -3.99 -10.26
N ASN A 210 12.53 -3.69 -10.49
CA ASN A 210 13.00 -2.35 -10.80
C ASN A 210 14.12 -2.40 -11.84
N ARG A 211 14.01 -1.58 -12.89
CA ARG A 211 15.00 -1.48 -13.98
C ARG A 211 15.38 -2.84 -14.58
N GLY A 212 14.38 -3.72 -14.77
CA GLY A 212 14.56 -5.04 -15.37
C GLY A 212 15.21 -6.10 -14.46
N LYS A 213 15.33 -5.83 -13.17
CA LYS A 213 15.83 -6.77 -12.16
C LYS A 213 14.75 -7.02 -11.10
N SER A 214 14.70 -8.25 -10.60
CA SER A 214 13.84 -8.64 -9.49
C SER A 214 14.60 -8.55 -8.16
N TYR A 215 13.93 -8.02 -7.16
CA TYR A 215 14.47 -7.79 -5.82
C TYR A 215 13.54 -8.34 -4.74
N ASN A 216 14.15 -8.63 -3.59
CA ASN A 216 13.45 -9.03 -2.37
C ASN A 216 13.93 -8.12 -1.22
N LEU A 217 13.01 -7.37 -0.62
CA LEU A 217 13.25 -6.53 0.55
C LEU A 217 12.59 -7.17 1.77
N GLU A 218 13.36 -7.57 2.77
CA GLU A 218 12.86 -8.08 4.06
C GLU A 218 13.07 -7.01 5.15
N LEU A 219 12.02 -6.71 5.92
CA LEU A 219 12.03 -5.79 7.06
C LEU A 219 11.38 -6.43 8.30
N PRO A 220 11.89 -6.14 9.54
CA PRO A 220 13.23 -5.58 9.75
C PRO A 220 14.30 -6.55 9.25
N LYS A 221 15.45 -6.01 8.90
CA LYS A 221 16.58 -6.85 8.48
C LYS A 221 16.98 -7.79 9.61
N LYS A 222 17.14 -9.06 9.30
CA LYS A 222 17.78 -10.00 10.23
C LYS A 222 19.24 -9.57 10.42
N ASN A 223 19.62 -9.37 11.69
CA ASN A 223 21.02 -9.10 12.08
C ASN A 223 21.89 -10.32 11.79
#